data_0777a64fd6c78c24a8b360de3687752c
#
_entry.id   0777a64fd6c78c24a8b360de3687752c
#
_cell.length_a   1.000
_cell.length_b   1.000
_cell.length_c   1.000
_cell.angle_alpha   90.00
_cell.angle_beta   90.00
_cell.angle_gamma   90.00
#
_symmetry.space_group_name_H-M   'P 1'
#
loop_
_entity.id
_entity.type
_entity.pdbx_description
1 polymer ?
#
loop_
_entity_poly.entity_id
_entity_poly.type
_entity_poly.pdbx_seq_one_letter_code
_entity_poly.pdbx_strand_id
1 'polypeptide(L)'
;MKLYSRGQVIFFSVLSGLIVVLFALGLGLLKFPSGAAGESRAGTSVSDSGERPVFPDQGEYVNPLNLTTQDLVPYTESERENIAVYEKFNSAVVNITTETMAINWFLEPIPQEGESGSGSIIEPGGFVLTNNHVIQNAYKVYINLADGSQYEGSVVGTDPENDIAVLKFEAPQGMDLRVIPLGDSGGLKVGQKVLAIGNPFALERTLTVGIVSGLGRPIRTSRQNIIRDMIQTDASINPGNSGGPLLDTQGRMIGVNTMIYSPSGGSVGIGFAVPVNTAKRVVAELMQYGKVRRGWIDASVAQLFPSLVRYANLPVSSGLLVSRTRRNGLAEKAGIRQGTDPVRSGSSVIYLGGDIITSVDGMKTATLADLYSALEDNKPGETVKVEIMRGGKPLTLDVTLADREEILNQ
;
A
#
# COMPACT_ATOMS: atom_id res chain seq x y z
N MET A 1 17.98 -37.18 -2.06
CA MET A 1 16.76 -36.63 -2.65
C MET A 1 15.63 -36.73 -1.63
N LYS A 2 15.14 -35.63 -1.05
CA LYS A 2 14.01 -35.69 -0.10
C LYS A 2 12.73 -35.73 -0.92
N LEU A 3 12.05 -36.87 -0.93
CA LEU A 3 10.83 -37.10 -1.69
C LEU A 3 9.61 -36.29 -1.16
N TYR A 4 9.62 -35.90 0.12
CA TYR A 4 8.52 -35.15 0.75
C TYR A 4 9.06 -34.10 1.73
N SER A 5 8.36 -32.95 1.83
CA SER A 5 8.63 -31.96 2.87
C SER A 5 8.10 -32.45 4.24
N ARG A 6 8.63 -31.90 5.35
CA ARG A 6 8.15 -32.23 6.70
C ARG A 6 6.63 -31.99 6.83
N GLY A 7 6.10 -30.94 6.22
CA GLY A 7 4.66 -30.66 6.21
C GLY A 7 3.83 -31.71 5.46
N GLN A 8 4.33 -32.22 4.33
CA GLN A 8 3.67 -33.29 3.59
C GLN A 8 3.65 -34.62 4.35
N VAL A 9 4.74 -34.96 5.04
CA VAL A 9 4.79 -36.17 5.89
C VAL A 9 3.76 -36.06 7.01
N ILE A 10 3.69 -34.93 7.70
CA ILE A 10 2.70 -34.70 8.76
C ILE A 10 1.27 -34.78 8.19
N PHE A 11 1.01 -34.13 7.06
CA PHE A 11 -0.30 -34.15 6.41
C PHE A 11 -0.75 -35.57 6.05
N PHE A 12 0.11 -36.35 5.41
CA PHE A 12 -0.24 -37.73 5.04
C PHE A 12 -0.39 -38.66 6.28
N SER A 13 0.39 -38.43 7.34
CA SER A 13 0.24 -39.16 8.58
C SER A 13 -1.09 -38.87 9.29
N VAL A 14 -1.50 -37.60 9.32
CA VAL A 14 -2.80 -37.19 9.87
C VAL A 14 -3.96 -37.74 9.03
N LEU A 15 -3.85 -37.64 7.70
CA LEU A 15 -4.86 -38.13 6.78
C LEU A 15 -5.04 -39.66 6.87
N SER A 16 -3.95 -40.44 6.97
CA SER A 16 -4.02 -41.88 7.14
C SER A 16 -4.63 -42.27 8.49
N GLY A 17 -4.29 -41.53 9.57
CA GLY A 17 -4.92 -41.71 10.88
C GLY A 17 -6.44 -41.48 10.84
N LEU A 18 -6.87 -40.41 10.15
CA LEU A 18 -8.29 -40.10 10.01
C LEU A 18 -9.06 -41.17 9.22
N ILE A 19 -8.46 -41.72 8.18
CA ILE A 19 -9.05 -42.82 7.38
C ILE A 19 -9.20 -44.07 8.26
N VAL A 20 -8.21 -44.40 9.07
CA VAL A 20 -8.28 -45.58 10.00
C VAL A 20 -9.40 -45.40 11.03
N VAL A 21 -9.55 -44.19 11.58
CA VAL A 21 -10.61 -43.87 12.54
C VAL A 21 -11.99 -43.98 11.89
N LEU A 22 -12.16 -43.41 10.67
CA LEU A 22 -13.43 -43.53 9.93
C LEU A 22 -13.78 -44.97 9.57
N PHE A 23 -12.78 -45.76 9.21
CA PHE A 23 -12.96 -47.17 8.91
C PHE A 23 -13.36 -47.98 10.15
N ALA A 24 -12.73 -47.71 11.31
CA ALA A 24 -13.08 -48.33 12.59
C ALA A 24 -14.49 -47.93 13.06
N LEU A 25 -14.93 -46.68 12.80
CA LEU A 25 -16.31 -46.27 13.05
C LEU A 25 -17.30 -46.95 12.10
N GLY A 26 -16.96 -47.09 10.81
CA GLY A 26 -17.78 -47.77 9.82
C GLY A 26 -17.96 -49.27 10.11
N LEU A 27 -16.98 -49.92 10.72
CA LEU A 27 -17.03 -51.29 11.18
C LEU A 27 -17.67 -51.45 12.57
N GLY A 28 -18.09 -50.39 13.23
CA GLY A 28 -18.71 -50.40 14.55
C GLY A 28 -17.75 -50.78 15.71
N LEU A 29 -16.43 -50.71 15.47
CA LEU A 29 -15.41 -51.01 16.48
C LEU A 29 -15.23 -49.86 17.49
N LEU A 30 -15.66 -48.64 17.14
CA LEU A 30 -15.70 -47.49 18.02
C LEU A 30 -17.15 -47.01 18.15
N LYS A 31 -17.68 -47.01 19.39
CA LYS A 31 -19.01 -46.46 19.71
C LYS A 31 -18.82 -45.13 20.43
N PHE A 32 -19.47 -44.07 19.97
CA PHE A 32 -19.58 -42.86 20.77
C PHE A 32 -20.59 -43.09 21.90
N PRO A 33 -20.34 -42.59 23.11
CA PRO A 33 -21.33 -42.64 24.18
C PRO A 33 -22.51 -41.73 23.74
N SER A 34 -23.69 -42.34 23.55
CA SER A 34 -24.92 -41.60 23.29
C SER A 34 -25.27 -40.81 24.55
N GLY A 35 -25.27 -39.48 24.45
CA GLY A 35 -25.75 -38.62 25.54
C GLY A 35 -27.20 -38.96 25.87
N ALA A 36 -27.43 -39.29 27.12
CA ALA A 36 -28.75 -39.56 27.65
C ALA A 36 -29.68 -38.35 27.48
N ALA A 37 -30.80 -38.59 26.83
CA ALA A 37 -31.91 -37.65 26.80
C ALA A 37 -32.44 -37.54 28.25
N GLY A 38 -32.33 -36.34 28.83
CA GLY A 38 -32.84 -36.05 30.16
C GLY A 38 -34.36 -36.06 30.16
N GLU A 39 -34.94 -36.90 30.97
CA GLU A 39 -36.35 -36.96 31.27
C GLU A 39 -36.86 -35.66 31.90
N SER A 40 -37.95 -35.20 31.36
CA SER A 40 -38.79 -34.15 31.89
C SER A 40 -39.29 -34.53 33.28
N ARG A 41 -38.86 -33.84 34.35
CA ARG A 41 -39.50 -33.89 35.67
C ARG A 41 -40.50 -32.72 35.80
N ALA A 42 -41.73 -33.14 35.99
CA ALA A 42 -42.88 -32.29 36.31
C ALA A 42 -42.71 -31.56 37.64
N GLY A 43 -43.13 -30.33 37.67
CA GLY A 43 -43.84 -29.62 38.70
C GLY A 43 -43.30 -29.58 40.12
N THR A 44 -42.64 -28.48 40.46
CA THR A 44 -42.72 -27.94 41.83
C THR A 44 -43.26 -26.51 41.76
N SER A 45 -44.44 -26.32 42.29
CA SER A 45 -45.08 -25.03 42.55
C SER A 45 -44.25 -24.27 43.59
N VAL A 46 -43.59 -23.19 43.17
CA VAL A 46 -43.02 -22.21 44.09
C VAL A 46 -44.06 -21.09 44.24
N SER A 47 -44.51 -20.90 45.49
CA SER A 47 -45.40 -19.84 45.95
C SER A 47 -44.82 -18.47 45.61
N ASP A 48 -45.61 -17.69 44.94
CA ASP A 48 -45.40 -16.27 44.63
C ASP A 48 -45.41 -15.45 45.95
N SER A 49 -44.24 -14.94 46.34
CA SER A 49 -44.11 -13.83 47.28
C SER A 49 -42.83 -13.07 46.86
N GLY A 50 -42.94 -12.29 45.82
CA GLY A 50 -41.85 -11.45 45.34
C GLY A 50 -42.40 -10.13 44.82
N GLU A 51 -42.04 -9.08 45.48
CA GLU A 51 -42.24 -7.71 45.06
C GLU A 51 -41.83 -7.55 43.59
N ARG A 52 -42.77 -7.14 42.73
CA ARG A 52 -42.46 -6.76 41.34
C ARG A 52 -41.57 -5.54 41.40
N PRO A 53 -40.44 -5.52 40.69
CA PRO A 53 -39.69 -4.28 40.53
C PRO A 53 -40.60 -3.27 39.85
N VAL A 54 -40.83 -2.12 40.52
CA VAL A 54 -41.52 -0.97 39.97
C VAL A 54 -40.57 -0.36 38.94
N PHE A 55 -40.83 -0.67 37.67
CA PHE A 55 -40.21 0.09 36.59
C PHE A 55 -40.83 1.51 36.61
N PRO A 56 -39.97 2.58 36.48
CA PRO A 56 -40.54 3.93 36.36
C PRO A 56 -41.46 3.97 35.14
N ASP A 57 -42.54 4.70 35.33
CA ASP A 57 -43.64 4.93 34.37
C ASP A 57 -43.10 5.07 32.95
N GLN A 58 -43.38 4.08 32.10
CA GLN A 58 -42.96 4.06 30.72
C GLN A 58 -43.80 5.13 30.02
N GLY A 59 -43.16 6.26 29.73
CA GLY A 59 -43.69 7.19 28.77
C GLY A 59 -44.24 6.44 27.56
N GLU A 60 -45.33 6.89 27.01
CA GLU A 60 -46.12 6.36 25.93
C GLU A 60 -45.38 5.39 25.01
N TYR A 61 -45.78 4.11 25.06
CA TYR A 61 -45.16 3.05 24.25
C TYR A 61 -45.44 3.34 22.76
N VAL A 62 -44.56 4.05 22.10
CA VAL A 62 -44.64 4.31 20.65
C VAL A 62 -44.45 2.95 19.94
N ASN A 63 -45.54 2.45 19.35
CA ASN A 63 -45.50 1.23 18.57
C ASN A 63 -44.53 1.46 17.39
N PRO A 64 -43.39 0.72 17.30
CA PRO A 64 -42.39 0.95 16.26
C PRO A 64 -42.94 0.71 14.83
N LEU A 65 -44.11 0.10 14.68
CA LEU A 65 -44.75 -0.10 13.39
C LEU A 65 -45.58 1.10 12.93
N ASN A 66 -45.77 2.13 13.77
CA ASN A 66 -46.55 3.35 13.46
C ASN A 66 -45.67 4.59 13.30
N LEU A 67 -44.35 4.44 13.08
CA LEU A 67 -43.47 5.55 12.75
C LEU A 67 -43.89 6.12 11.39
N THR A 68 -44.45 7.31 11.40
CA THR A 68 -44.72 8.07 10.17
C THR A 68 -43.42 8.67 9.67
N THR A 69 -43.30 8.98 8.38
CA THR A 69 -42.11 9.64 7.78
C THR A 69 -41.79 10.99 8.44
N GLN A 70 -42.67 11.55 9.27
CA GLN A 70 -42.47 12.77 10.06
C GLN A 70 -41.60 12.52 11.33
N ASP A 71 -41.51 11.27 11.78
CA ASP A 71 -40.72 10.89 12.99
C ASP A 71 -39.24 10.62 12.70
N LEU A 72 -38.81 10.69 11.42
CA LEU A 72 -37.41 10.55 11.03
C LEU A 72 -36.68 11.84 11.39
N VAL A 73 -35.73 11.72 12.30
CA VAL A 73 -34.79 12.80 12.60
C VAL A 73 -34.04 13.17 11.32
N PRO A 74 -34.01 14.45 10.90
CA PRO A 74 -33.31 14.84 9.69
C PRO A 74 -31.80 14.54 9.85
N TYR A 75 -31.15 14.09 8.77
CA TYR A 75 -29.73 13.85 8.76
C TYR A 75 -28.94 15.04 9.32
N THR A 76 -27.96 14.77 10.15
CA THR A 76 -26.98 15.78 10.59
C THR A 76 -26.22 16.35 9.38
N GLU A 77 -25.59 17.49 9.55
CA GLU A 77 -24.76 18.08 8.49
C GLU A 77 -23.65 17.12 8.05
N SER A 78 -23.00 16.45 9.01
CA SER A 78 -21.96 15.45 8.75
C SER A 78 -22.46 14.25 7.95
N GLU A 79 -23.67 13.76 8.22
CA GLU A 79 -24.27 12.65 7.45
C GLU A 79 -24.61 13.10 6.03
N ARG A 80 -25.18 14.31 5.85
CA ARG A 80 -25.45 14.87 4.53
C ARG A 80 -24.20 15.00 3.68
N GLU A 81 -23.09 15.47 4.26
CA GLU A 81 -21.78 15.52 3.57
C GLU A 81 -21.34 14.12 3.12
N ASN A 82 -21.38 13.13 4.01
CA ASN A 82 -20.95 11.77 3.69
C ASN A 82 -21.79 11.17 2.55
N ILE A 83 -23.12 11.32 2.65
CA ILE A 83 -24.08 10.84 1.64
C ILE A 83 -23.80 11.53 0.30
N ALA A 84 -23.69 12.87 0.29
CA ALA A 84 -23.46 13.62 -0.94
C ALA A 84 -22.15 13.27 -1.65
N VAL A 85 -21.05 13.09 -0.89
CA VAL A 85 -19.76 12.67 -1.46
C VAL A 85 -19.86 11.26 -2.03
N TYR A 86 -20.48 10.33 -1.30
CA TYR A 86 -20.66 8.96 -1.74
C TYR A 86 -21.51 8.87 -3.02
N GLU A 87 -22.71 9.46 -3.02
CA GLU A 87 -23.60 9.46 -4.17
C GLU A 87 -22.95 10.06 -5.42
N LYS A 88 -22.16 11.12 -5.24
CA LYS A 88 -21.50 11.81 -6.33
C LYS A 88 -20.34 11.03 -6.95
N PHE A 89 -19.57 10.29 -6.14
CA PHE A 89 -18.29 9.74 -6.58
C PHE A 89 -18.16 8.22 -6.52
N ASN A 90 -19.14 7.49 -5.95
CA ASN A 90 -19.07 6.03 -5.86
C ASN A 90 -18.87 5.36 -7.23
N SER A 91 -19.51 5.87 -8.28
CA SER A 91 -19.43 5.34 -9.65
C SER A 91 -18.07 5.57 -10.31
N ALA A 92 -17.26 6.51 -9.79
CA ALA A 92 -15.90 6.74 -10.24
C ALA A 92 -14.88 5.81 -9.57
N VAL A 93 -15.31 5.02 -8.57
CA VAL A 93 -14.47 4.00 -7.92
C VAL A 93 -14.75 2.65 -8.56
N VAL A 94 -13.73 2.09 -9.19
CA VAL A 94 -13.79 0.80 -9.88
C VAL A 94 -13.23 -0.32 -9.00
N ASN A 95 -13.65 -1.55 -9.26
CA ASN A 95 -12.95 -2.72 -8.76
C ASN A 95 -11.93 -3.16 -9.81
N ILE A 96 -10.75 -3.56 -9.33
CA ILE A 96 -9.68 -4.11 -10.16
C ILE A 96 -9.49 -5.56 -9.76
N THR A 97 -9.57 -6.47 -10.73
CA THR A 97 -9.25 -7.88 -10.56
C THR A 97 -8.13 -8.27 -11.51
N THR A 98 -7.31 -9.21 -11.07
CA THR A 98 -6.14 -9.63 -11.85
C THR A 98 -6.17 -11.14 -12.08
N GLU A 99 -5.54 -11.57 -13.18
CA GLU A 99 -5.16 -12.94 -13.42
C GLU A 99 -3.64 -13.06 -13.31
N THR A 100 -3.17 -14.11 -12.67
CA THR A 100 -1.77 -14.49 -12.60
C THR A 100 -1.54 -15.83 -13.28
N MET A 101 -0.27 -16.13 -13.63
CA MET A 101 0.07 -17.43 -14.20
C MET A 101 0.68 -18.32 -13.11
N ALA A 102 0.03 -19.42 -12.80
CA ALA A 102 0.56 -20.49 -11.95
C ALA A 102 1.11 -21.64 -12.80
N ILE A 103 2.02 -22.42 -12.25
CA ILE A 103 2.54 -23.61 -12.90
C ILE A 103 1.86 -24.82 -12.25
N ASN A 104 1.15 -25.62 -13.06
CA ASN A 104 0.51 -26.86 -12.60
C ASN A 104 1.54 -27.98 -12.36
N TRP A 105 1.06 -29.13 -11.88
CA TRP A 105 1.91 -30.32 -11.64
C TRP A 105 2.65 -30.81 -12.89
N PHE A 106 2.12 -30.56 -14.08
CA PHE A 106 2.71 -30.93 -15.36
C PHE A 106 3.68 -29.88 -15.92
N LEU A 107 4.03 -28.85 -15.13
CA LEU A 107 4.86 -27.70 -15.52
C LEU A 107 4.23 -26.84 -16.63
N GLU A 108 2.91 -26.88 -16.77
CA GLU A 108 2.17 -26.06 -17.72
C GLU A 108 1.69 -24.78 -17.03
N PRO A 109 1.80 -23.61 -17.69
CA PRO A 109 1.25 -22.37 -17.16
C PRO A 109 -0.28 -22.40 -17.25
N ILE A 110 -0.93 -22.20 -16.12
CA ILE A 110 -2.40 -22.07 -16.02
C ILE A 110 -2.77 -20.70 -15.44
N PRO A 111 -3.77 -20.02 -16.02
CA PRO A 111 -4.32 -18.81 -15.42
C PRO A 111 -4.93 -19.13 -14.05
N GLN A 112 -4.69 -18.26 -13.08
CA GLN A 112 -5.25 -18.33 -11.75
C GLN A 112 -5.73 -16.93 -11.35
N GLU A 113 -6.80 -16.87 -10.56
CA GLU A 113 -7.25 -15.62 -9.96
C GLU A 113 -6.13 -15.02 -9.12
N GLY A 114 -5.84 -13.74 -9.35
CA GLY A 114 -4.81 -12.98 -8.67
C GLY A 114 -5.39 -12.08 -7.58
N GLU A 115 -4.75 -10.95 -7.35
CA GLU A 115 -5.18 -9.98 -6.34
C GLU A 115 -6.39 -9.16 -6.85
N SER A 116 -7.15 -8.62 -5.89
CA SER A 116 -8.25 -7.69 -6.12
C SER A 116 -8.05 -6.42 -5.29
N GLY A 117 -8.43 -5.29 -5.87
CA GLY A 117 -8.36 -3.99 -5.20
C GLY A 117 -9.32 -2.99 -5.82
N SER A 118 -9.13 -1.73 -5.49
CA SER A 118 -9.89 -0.61 -6.01
C SER A 118 -9.06 0.27 -6.93
N GLY A 119 -9.73 1.07 -7.74
CA GLY A 119 -9.11 2.14 -8.51
C GLY A 119 -10.03 3.35 -8.60
N SER A 120 -9.46 4.47 -8.99
CA SER A 120 -10.17 5.75 -9.17
C SER A 120 -10.08 6.18 -10.62
N ILE A 121 -11.20 6.41 -11.30
CA ILE A 121 -11.20 7.06 -12.62
C ILE A 121 -10.77 8.51 -12.42
N ILE A 122 -9.65 8.91 -13.04
CA ILE A 122 -9.03 10.24 -12.91
C ILE A 122 -9.18 11.10 -14.15
N GLU A 123 -9.55 10.49 -15.29
CA GLU A 123 -9.82 11.22 -16.55
C GLU A 123 -10.96 10.56 -17.34
N PRO A 124 -11.76 11.36 -18.09
CA PRO A 124 -12.88 10.85 -18.90
C PRO A 124 -12.45 9.86 -19.98
N GLY A 125 -11.16 9.88 -20.35
CA GLY A 125 -10.58 8.94 -21.31
C GLY A 125 -10.44 7.49 -20.81
N GLY A 126 -10.87 7.17 -19.57
CA GLY A 126 -10.77 5.83 -19.00
C GLY A 126 -9.41 5.54 -18.33
N PHE A 127 -8.72 6.58 -17.85
CA PHE A 127 -7.53 6.39 -17.02
C PHE A 127 -7.92 6.13 -15.57
N VAL A 128 -7.32 5.10 -14.98
CA VAL A 128 -7.59 4.65 -13.62
C VAL A 128 -6.30 4.69 -12.81
N LEU A 129 -6.35 5.40 -11.68
CA LEU A 129 -5.30 5.44 -10.68
C LEU A 129 -5.53 4.34 -9.65
N THR A 130 -4.51 3.57 -9.34
CA THR A 130 -4.54 2.49 -8.33
C THR A 130 -3.16 2.31 -7.69
N ASN A 131 -3.02 1.32 -6.80
CA ASN A 131 -1.71 0.93 -6.27
C ASN A 131 -0.98 -0.05 -7.19
N ASN A 132 0.35 0.04 -7.19
CA ASN A 132 1.19 -0.90 -7.92
C ASN A 132 1.04 -2.34 -7.39
N HIS A 133 0.94 -2.54 -6.07
CA HIS A 133 0.81 -3.89 -5.52
C HIS A 133 -0.47 -4.60 -5.98
N VAL A 134 -1.58 -3.88 -6.25
CA VAL A 134 -2.85 -4.45 -6.75
C VAL A 134 -2.68 -5.15 -8.09
N ILE A 135 -1.80 -4.64 -8.95
CA ILE A 135 -1.59 -5.19 -10.31
C ILE A 135 -0.27 -5.93 -10.47
N GLN A 136 0.49 -6.04 -9.39
CA GLN A 136 1.80 -6.65 -9.44
C GLN A 136 1.72 -8.13 -9.76
N ASN A 137 2.60 -8.60 -10.70
CA ASN A 137 2.62 -9.96 -11.24
C ASN A 137 1.34 -10.34 -12.01
N ALA A 138 0.46 -9.39 -12.31
CA ALA A 138 -0.72 -9.66 -13.13
C ALA A 138 -0.31 -10.01 -14.55
N TYR A 139 -0.87 -11.12 -15.07
CA TYR A 139 -0.84 -11.46 -16.49
C TYR A 139 -1.91 -10.68 -17.26
N LYS A 140 -3.10 -10.50 -16.63
CA LYS A 140 -4.19 -9.67 -17.11
C LYS A 140 -4.79 -8.85 -15.97
N VAL A 141 -5.29 -7.68 -16.31
CA VAL A 141 -5.99 -6.78 -15.41
C VAL A 141 -7.39 -6.51 -15.97
N TYR A 142 -8.40 -6.61 -15.12
CA TYR A 142 -9.78 -6.27 -15.46
C TYR A 142 -10.27 -5.12 -14.58
N ILE A 143 -11.02 -4.22 -15.19
CA ILE A 143 -11.63 -3.06 -14.56
C ILE A 143 -13.14 -3.24 -14.57
N ASN A 144 -13.75 -3.35 -13.39
CA ASN A 144 -15.17 -3.57 -13.21
C ASN A 144 -15.82 -2.24 -12.78
N LEU A 145 -16.72 -1.72 -13.59
CA LEU A 145 -17.41 -0.44 -13.38
C LEU A 145 -18.62 -0.58 -12.45
N ALA A 146 -19.28 0.56 -12.21
CA ALA A 146 -20.44 0.67 -11.33
C ALA A 146 -21.68 -0.05 -11.86
N ASP A 147 -21.82 -0.12 -13.16
CA ASP A 147 -22.95 -0.75 -13.86
C ASP A 147 -22.78 -2.27 -14.02
N GLY A 148 -21.71 -2.83 -13.48
CA GLY A 148 -21.34 -4.25 -13.61
C GLY A 148 -20.61 -4.61 -14.90
N SER A 149 -20.34 -3.64 -15.77
CA SER A 149 -19.53 -3.87 -16.98
C SER A 149 -18.07 -4.11 -16.62
N GLN A 150 -17.42 -5.01 -17.34
CA GLN A 150 -16.02 -5.38 -17.18
C GLN A 150 -15.24 -5.07 -18.46
N TYR A 151 -14.08 -4.46 -18.30
CA TYR A 151 -13.16 -4.12 -19.39
C TYR A 151 -11.76 -4.65 -19.09
N GLU A 152 -11.05 -5.11 -20.11
CA GLU A 152 -9.63 -5.41 -20.00
C GLU A 152 -8.86 -4.10 -19.89
N GLY A 153 -8.04 -3.98 -18.83
CA GLY A 153 -7.19 -2.83 -18.56
C GLY A 153 -5.78 -3.03 -19.07
N SER A 154 -5.22 -2.03 -19.73
CA SER A 154 -3.80 -1.96 -20.08
C SER A 154 -3.04 -1.16 -19.05
N VAL A 155 -1.83 -1.59 -18.70
CA VAL A 155 -0.95 -0.86 -17.77
C VAL A 155 -0.27 0.26 -18.55
N VAL A 156 -0.57 1.51 -18.21
CA VAL A 156 0.11 2.70 -18.77
C VAL A 156 1.51 2.82 -18.19
N GLY A 157 1.64 2.59 -16.89
CA GLY A 157 2.92 2.58 -16.19
C GLY A 157 2.76 2.35 -14.70
N THR A 158 3.88 2.06 -14.04
CA THR A 158 3.93 1.77 -12.60
C THR A 158 5.06 2.50 -11.92
N ASP A 159 4.86 2.83 -10.64
CA ASP A 159 5.88 3.31 -9.72
C ASP A 159 5.87 2.47 -8.44
N PRO A 160 6.69 1.42 -8.38
CA PRO A 160 6.77 0.56 -7.19
C PRO A 160 7.29 1.26 -5.93
N GLU A 161 8.00 2.38 -6.07
CA GLU A 161 8.55 3.12 -4.93
C GLU A 161 7.47 3.89 -4.16
N ASN A 162 6.53 4.49 -4.88
CA ASN A 162 5.38 5.18 -4.29
C ASN A 162 4.12 4.32 -4.28
N ASP A 163 4.21 3.06 -4.70
CA ASP A 163 3.08 2.13 -4.77
C ASP A 163 1.92 2.68 -5.62
N ILE A 164 2.22 3.28 -6.77
CA ILE A 164 1.26 3.87 -7.71
C ILE A 164 1.30 3.12 -9.04
N ALA A 165 0.13 2.93 -9.64
CA ALA A 165 -0.04 2.46 -11.01
C ALA A 165 -1.13 3.25 -11.72
N VAL A 166 -0.96 3.43 -13.04
CA VAL A 166 -1.97 3.98 -13.94
C VAL A 166 -2.37 2.91 -14.94
N LEU A 167 -3.66 2.69 -15.02
CA LEU A 167 -4.29 1.79 -15.99
C LEU A 167 -5.09 2.59 -17.00
N LYS A 168 -5.35 1.99 -18.15
CA LYS A 168 -6.23 2.53 -19.19
C LYS A 168 -7.17 1.43 -19.66
N PHE A 169 -8.44 1.73 -19.77
CA PHE A 169 -9.41 0.87 -20.46
C PHE A 169 -10.12 1.66 -21.56
N GLU A 170 -10.60 0.95 -22.56
CA GLU A 170 -11.33 1.55 -23.67
C GLU A 170 -12.82 1.56 -23.34
N ALA A 171 -13.31 2.73 -22.93
CA ALA A 171 -14.74 2.93 -22.70
C ALA A 171 -15.49 3.05 -24.03
N PRO A 172 -16.72 2.49 -24.15
CA PRO A 172 -17.57 2.70 -25.31
C PRO A 172 -17.82 4.18 -25.60
N GLN A 173 -17.95 4.52 -26.90
CA GLN A 173 -18.26 5.90 -27.30
C GLN A 173 -19.57 6.36 -26.66
N GLY A 174 -19.54 7.57 -26.03
CA GLY A 174 -20.71 8.16 -25.39
C GLY A 174 -20.94 7.71 -23.94
N MET A 175 -20.09 6.86 -23.38
CA MET A 175 -20.13 6.54 -21.95
C MET A 175 -19.69 7.76 -21.14
N ASP A 176 -20.54 8.22 -20.24
CA ASP A 176 -20.22 9.32 -19.30
C ASP A 176 -19.51 8.75 -18.06
N LEU A 177 -18.18 8.78 -18.08
CA LEU A 177 -17.37 8.34 -16.96
C LEU A 177 -17.28 9.45 -15.91
N ARG A 178 -17.78 9.15 -14.69
CA ARG A 178 -17.56 10.02 -13.55
C ARG A 178 -16.08 10.00 -13.17
N VAL A 179 -15.51 11.18 -12.91
CA VAL A 179 -14.10 11.37 -12.57
C VAL A 179 -13.97 11.92 -11.15
N ILE A 180 -12.97 11.45 -10.41
CA ILE A 180 -12.62 11.97 -9.09
C ILE A 180 -11.66 13.15 -9.25
N PRO A 181 -12.01 14.37 -8.80
CA PRO A 181 -11.11 15.50 -8.87
C PRO A 181 -9.92 15.32 -7.90
N LEU A 182 -8.71 15.56 -8.41
CA LEU A 182 -7.50 15.52 -7.60
C LEU A 182 -7.38 16.81 -6.77
N GLY A 183 -7.39 16.69 -5.45
CA GLY A 183 -7.26 17.78 -4.48
C GLY A 183 -5.82 18.20 -4.23
N ASP A 184 -5.51 18.61 -3.00
CA ASP A 184 -4.18 19.01 -2.54
C ASP A 184 -3.90 18.40 -1.16
N SER A 185 -2.79 17.67 -1.04
CA SER A 185 -2.35 17.07 0.21
C SER A 185 -1.37 17.95 1.01
N GLY A 186 -0.87 19.05 0.43
CA GLY A 186 0.11 19.91 1.09
C GLY A 186 -0.47 20.75 2.25
N GLY A 187 -1.77 21.03 2.19
CA GLY A 187 -2.47 21.83 3.21
C GLY A 187 -3.21 21.04 4.27
N LEU A 188 -3.09 19.71 4.30
CA LEU A 188 -3.80 18.84 5.23
C LEU A 188 -3.43 19.11 6.70
N LYS A 189 -4.40 18.90 7.60
CA LYS A 189 -4.20 19.03 9.05
C LYS A 189 -4.72 17.79 9.76
N VAL A 190 -4.01 17.38 10.81
CA VAL A 190 -4.48 16.33 11.73
C VAL A 190 -5.82 16.74 12.34
N GLY A 191 -6.77 15.82 12.38
CA GLY A 191 -8.16 16.06 12.78
C GLY A 191 -9.11 16.40 11.63
N GLN A 192 -8.62 16.64 10.40
CA GLN A 192 -9.45 16.88 9.23
C GLN A 192 -10.22 15.60 8.85
N LYS A 193 -11.53 15.71 8.64
CA LYS A 193 -12.41 14.61 8.23
C LYS A 193 -12.02 14.08 6.86
N VAL A 194 -12.03 12.76 6.70
CA VAL A 194 -11.74 12.06 5.45
C VAL A 194 -12.73 10.93 5.22
N LEU A 195 -12.93 10.59 3.94
CA LEU A 195 -13.81 9.54 3.48
C LEU A 195 -13.00 8.60 2.56
N ALA A 196 -12.97 7.32 2.88
CA ALA A 196 -12.34 6.33 2.01
C ALA A 196 -13.44 5.52 1.30
N ILE A 197 -13.34 5.42 -0.03
CA ILE A 197 -14.25 4.59 -0.84
C ILE A 197 -13.45 3.45 -1.43
N GLY A 198 -14.01 2.24 -1.39
CA GLY A 198 -13.44 1.06 -2.02
C GLY A 198 -14.52 0.19 -2.65
N ASN A 199 -14.09 -0.74 -3.51
CA ASN A 199 -14.96 -1.72 -4.16
C ASN A 199 -14.33 -3.13 -4.08
N PRO A 200 -14.27 -3.74 -2.87
CA PRO A 200 -13.50 -4.96 -2.64
C PRO A 200 -14.00 -6.19 -3.40
N PHE A 201 -15.30 -6.25 -3.73
CA PHE A 201 -15.93 -7.48 -4.24
C PHE A 201 -16.66 -7.28 -5.57
N ALA A 202 -16.44 -6.17 -6.28
CA ALA A 202 -17.17 -5.79 -7.51
C ALA A 202 -18.72 -5.76 -7.33
N LEU A 203 -19.18 -5.66 -6.09
CA LEU A 203 -20.60 -5.59 -5.71
C LEU A 203 -20.98 -4.15 -5.40
N GLU A 204 -21.18 -3.85 -4.12
CA GLU A 204 -21.45 -2.49 -3.64
C GLU A 204 -20.17 -1.84 -3.11
N ARG A 205 -20.02 -0.54 -3.38
CA ARG A 205 -18.89 0.24 -2.87
C ARG A 205 -19.06 0.46 -1.38
N THR A 206 -17.97 0.32 -0.67
CA THR A 206 -17.91 0.55 0.77
C THR A 206 -17.39 1.96 1.03
N LEU A 207 -18.09 2.69 1.90
CA LEU A 207 -17.65 3.97 2.44
C LEU A 207 -17.18 3.77 3.87
N THR A 208 -15.99 4.27 4.20
CA THR A 208 -15.54 4.41 5.57
C THR A 208 -15.14 5.86 5.84
N VAL A 209 -15.42 6.34 7.06
CA VAL A 209 -15.21 7.72 7.48
C VAL A 209 -14.26 7.75 8.66
N GLY A 210 -13.37 8.70 8.68
CA GLY A 210 -12.41 8.93 9.74
C GLY A 210 -11.81 10.32 9.65
N ILE A 211 -10.62 10.48 10.21
CA ILE A 211 -9.85 11.72 10.19
C ILE A 211 -8.42 11.48 9.70
N VAL A 212 -7.73 12.53 9.33
CA VAL A 212 -6.27 12.55 9.23
C VAL A 212 -5.71 12.38 10.63
N SER A 213 -5.12 11.23 10.95
CA SER A 213 -4.53 10.91 12.26
C SER A 213 -3.07 11.32 12.37
N GLY A 214 -2.36 11.48 11.25
CA GLY A 214 -0.97 11.89 11.18
C GLY A 214 -0.54 12.21 9.75
N LEU A 215 0.56 12.94 9.63
CA LEU A 215 1.14 13.36 8.35
C LEU A 215 2.65 13.10 8.35
N GLY A 216 3.25 13.00 7.17
CA GLY A 216 4.69 12.84 7.01
C GLY A 216 5.24 11.51 7.55
N ARG A 217 4.44 10.42 7.52
CA ARG A 217 4.85 9.13 8.07
C ARG A 217 5.64 8.33 7.02
N PRO A 218 6.94 8.07 7.25
CA PRO A 218 7.67 7.13 6.40
C PRO A 218 7.24 5.70 6.76
N ILE A 219 6.78 4.94 5.78
CA ILE A 219 6.36 3.55 5.96
C ILE A 219 7.27 2.64 5.13
N ARG A 220 7.88 1.66 5.80
CA ARG A 220 8.67 0.62 5.14
C ARG A 220 7.75 -0.48 4.63
N THR A 221 7.78 -0.72 3.33
CA THR A 221 7.07 -1.83 2.71
C THR A 221 7.78 -3.17 2.97
N SER A 222 7.11 -4.29 2.70
CA SER A 222 7.67 -5.65 2.79
C SER A 222 8.93 -5.84 1.91
N ARG A 223 9.11 -5.03 0.88
CA ARG A 223 10.28 -5.02 -0.02
C ARG A 223 11.40 -4.10 0.43
N GLN A 224 11.37 -3.58 1.65
CA GLN A 224 12.31 -2.62 2.21
C GLN A 224 12.30 -1.23 1.54
N ASN A 225 11.42 -0.96 0.59
CA ASN A 225 11.19 0.39 0.08
C ASN A 225 10.53 1.24 1.17
N ILE A 226 10.85 2.52 1.21
CA ILE A 226 10.25 3.48 2.14
C ILE A 226 9.36 4.41 1.33
N ILE A 227 8.04 4.25 1.48
CA ILE A 227 7.08 5.25 0.98
C ILE A 227 7.04 6.37 2.00
N ARG A 228 7.26 7.60 1.55
CA ARG A 228 7.38 8.78 2.42
C ARG A 228 6.09 9.58 2.48
N ASP A 229 6.05 10.46 3.46
CA ASP A 229 5.02 11.49 3.62
C ASP A 229 3.59 10.95 3.68
N MET A 230 3.43 9.65 4.00
CA MET A 230 2.13 8.99 4.05
C MET A 230 1.16 9.74 4.96
N ILE A 231 -0.09 9.81 4.51
CA ILE A 231 -1.23 10.26 5.31
C ILE A 231 -1.68 9.08 6.16
N GLN A 232 -1.65 9.23 7.48
CA GLN A 232 -2.24 8.27 8.41
C GLN A 232 -3.70 8.64 8.65
N THR A 233 -4.60 7.65 8.65
CA THR A 233 -6.03 7.81 8.94
C THR A 233 -6.55 6.68 9.82
N ASP A 234 -7.60 6.94 10.57
CA ASP A 234 -8.40 5.95 11.32
C ASP A 234 -9.64 5.49 10.54
N ALA A 235 -9.93 6.08 9.38
CA ALA A 235 -10.88 5.49 8.44
C ALA A 235 -10.47 4.03 8.16
N SER A 236 -11.43 3.11 8.25
CA SER A 236 -11.14 1.68 8.10
C SER A 236 -10.66 1.37 6.67
N ILE A 237 -9.36 1.12 6.52
CA ILE A 237 -8.78 0.58 5.30
C ILE A 237 -8.65 -0.93 5.50
N ASN A 238 -9.12 -1.70 4.54
CA ASN A 238 -9.09 -3.16 4.53
C ASN A 238 -8.68 -3.66 3.14
N PRO A 239 -8.26 -4.93 2.99
CA PRO A 239 -8.07 -5.53 1.67
C PRO A 239 -9.27 -5.27 0.77
N GLY A 240 -9.02 -4.73 -0.41
CA GLY A 240 -10.04 -4.29 -1.36
C GLY A 240 -10.28 -2.78 -1.42
N ASN A 241 -10.00 -2.00 -0.35
CA ASN A 241 -10.00 -0.54 -0.44
C ASN A 241 -8.68 0.02 -1.00
N SER A 242 -7.61 -0.80 -1.03
CA SER A 242 -6.31 -0.42 -1.60
C SER A 242 -6.45 0.01 -3.05
N GLY A 243 -5.85 1.13 -3.44
CA GLY A 243 -5.97 1.76 -4.76
C GLY A 243 -7.18 2.67 -4.90
N GLY A 244 -8.17 2.58 -4.00
CA GLY A 244 -9.30 3.51 -3.93
C GLY A 244 -8.92 4.88 -3.37
N PRO A 245 -9.79 5.89 -3.53
CA PRO A 245 -9.53 7.25 -3.08
C PRO A 245 -9.70 7.43 -1.58
N LEU A 246 -8.84 8.26 -0.98
CA LEU A 246 -9.10 8.99 0.25
C LEU A 246 -9.55 10.39 -0.14
N LEU A 247 -10.76 10.77 0.24
CA LEU A 247 -11.42 12.01 -0.16
C LEU A 247 -11.53 12.99 1.01
N ASP A 248 -11.56 14.29 0.71
CA ASP A 248 -12.01 15.31 1.64
C ASP A 248 -13.54 15.44 1.64
N THR A 249 -14.10 16.30 2.49
CA THR A 249 -15.56 16.57 2.59
C THR A 249 -16.17 17.23 1.35
N GLN A 250 -15.35 17.67 0.40
CA GLN A 250 -15.77 18.20 -0.90
C GLN A 250 -15.71 17.14 -2.01
N GLY A 251 -15.27 15.91 -1.68
CA GLY A 251 -15.10 14.80 -2.62
C GLY A 251 -13.87 14.92 -3.51
N ARG A 252 -12.88 15.74 -3.13
CA ARG A 252 -11.60 15.81 -3.82
C ARG A 252 -10.66 14.75 -3.25
N MET A 253 -9.93 14.05 -4.10
CA MET A 253 -8.93 13.08 -3.67
C MET A 253 -7.76 13.80 -2.99
N ILE A 254 -7.46 13.42 -1.76
CA ILE A 254 -6.32 13.88 -0.98
C ILE A 254 -5.25 12.81 -0.83
N GLY A 255 -5.59 11.56 -1.12
CA GLY A 255 -4.66 10.44 -1.12
C GLY A 255 -5.22 9.21 -1.82
N VAL A 256 -4.35 8.21 -2.01
CA VAL A 256 -4.68 6.87 -2.53
C VAL A 256 -4.49 5.89 -1.38
N ASN A 257 -5.58 5.22 -0.97
CA ASN A 257 -5.52 4.21 0.10
C ASN A 257 -4.58 3.09 -0.29
N THR A 258 -3.67 2.67 0.60
CA THR A 258 -2.67 1.69 0.18
C THR A 258 -2.48 0.52 1.15
N MET A 259 -2.30 0.77 2.42
CA MET A 259 -2.00 -0.29 3.37
C MET A 259 -2.52 -0.01 4.77
N ILE A 260 -2.55 -1.07 5.58
CA ILE A 260 -2.80 -1.01 7.01
C ILE A 260 -1.57 -1.49 7.78
N TYR A 261 -1.37 -0.94 8.97
CA TYR A 261 -0.49 -1.56 9.96
C TYR A 261 -1.36 -2.51 10.82
N SER A 262 -1.30 -3.81 10.52
CA SER A 262 -2.17 -4.78 11.19
C SER A 262 -1.46 -6.11 11.41
N PRO A 263 -1.38 -6.60 12.65
CA PRO A 263 -0.90 -7.96 12.94
C PRO A 263 -1.87 -9.06 12.49
N SER A 264 -3.15 -8.73 12.32
CA SER A 264 -4.24 -9.69 12.03
C SER A 264 -4.77 -9.63 10.59
N GLY A 265 -4.28 -8.67 9.77
CA GLY A 265 -4.74 -8.44 8.39
C GLY A 265 -6.01 -7.60 8.24
N GLY A 266 -6.72 -7.26 9.32
CA GLY A 266 -7.86 -6.34 9.33
C GLY A 266 -7.50 -4.96 9.91
N SER A 267 -8.31 -3.94 9.65
CA SER A 267 -8.11 -2.59 10.18
C SER A 267 -8.17 -2.57 11.70
N VAL A 268 -7.16 -1.96 12.32
CA VAL A 268 -7.08 -1.67 13.76
C VAL A 268 -7.11 -0.15 14.03
N GLY A 269 -7.67 0.63 13.10
CA GLY A 269 -7.69 2.10 13.20
C GLY A 269 -6.38 2.77 12.79
N ILE A 270 -5.49 2.07 12.09
CA ILE A 270 -4.23 2.61 11.55
C ILE A 270 -4.14 2.25 10.08
N GLY A 271 -4.64 3.15 9.24
CA GLY A 271 -4.55 3.07 7.79
C GLY A 271 -3.59 4.13 7.24
N PHE A 272 -3.09 3.90 6.03
CA PHE A 272 -2.19 4.82 5.33
C PHE A 272 -2.63 5.03 3.90
N ALA A 273 -2.44 6.26 3.42
CA ALA A 273 -2.67 6.63 2.03
C ALA A 273 -1.48 7.39 1.45
N VAL A 274 -1.16 7.13 0.19
CA VAL A 274 -0.18 7.90 -0.57
C VAL A 274 -0.75 9.30 -0.82
N PRO A 275 -0.03 10.39 -0.53
CA PRO A 275 -0.52 11.74 -0.74
C PRO A 275 -0.86 12.01 -2.22
N VAL A 276 -1.95 12.74 -2.48
CA VAL A 276 -2.37 13.06 -3.85
C VAL A 276 -1.33 13.89 -4.62
N ASN A 277 -0.54 14.73 -3.95
CA ASN A 277 0.50 15.51 -4.63
C ASN A 277 1.62 14.60 -5.16
N THR A 278 1.99 13.55 -4.42
CA THR A 278 2.87 12.48 -4.92
C THR A 278 2.23 11.75 -6.11
N ALA A 279 0.95 11.36 -5.97
CA ALA A 279 0.23 10.70 -7.05
C ALA A 279 0.14 11.57 -8.32
N LYS A 280 -0.15 12.86 -8.22
CA LYS A 280 -0.17 13.79 -9.37
C LYS A 280 1.15 13.81 -10.13
N ARG A 281 2.28 13.90 -9.40
CA ARG A 281 3.62 13.92 -10.01
C ARG A 281 3.91 12.61 -10.72
N VAL A 282 3.63 11.48 -10.06
CA VAL A 282 3.84 10.15 -10.61
C VAL A 282 2.94 9.92 -11.83
N VAL A 283 1.64 10.20 -11.74
CA VAL A 283 0.68 10.05 -12.84
C VAL A 283 1.12 10.81 -14.09
N ALA A 284 1.56 12.07 -13.93
CA ALA A 284 2.04 12.87 -15.06
C ALA A 284 3.22 12.21 -15.80
N GLU A 285 4.21 11.69 -15.06
CA GLU A 285 5.35 10.98 -15.65
C GLU A 285 4.92 9.64 -16.28
N LEU A 286 4.05 8.86 -15.62
CA LEU A 286 3.55 7.60 -16.15
C LEU A 286 2.76 7.78 -17.44
N MET A 287 1.87 8.78 -17.51
CA MET A 287 1.08 9.05 -18.70
C MET A 287 1.93 9.57 -19.87
N GLN A 288 3.00 10.30 -19.57
CA GLN A 288 3.85 10.88 -20.62
C GLN A 288 4.94 9.94 -21.09
N TYR A 289 5.53 9.14 -20.19
CA TYR A 289 6.73 8.34 -20.47
C TYR A 289 6.58 6.85 -20.18
N GLY A 290 5.45 6.41 -19.62
CA GLY A 290 5.24 5.04 -19.18
C GLY A 290 6.02 4.65 -17.91
N LYS A 291 6.86 5.55 -17.38
CA LYS A 291 7.70 5.35 -16.20
C LYS A 291 7.99 6.67 -15.49
N VAL A 292 8.36 6.59 -14.21
CA VAL A 292 8.83 7.76 -13.45
C VAL A 292 10.33 7.92 -13.65
N ARG A 293 10.73 9.06 -14.20
CA ARG A 293 12.15 9.37 -14.40
C ARG A 293 12.69 10.10 -13.17
N ARG A 294 13.65 9.47 -12.51
CA ARG A 294 14.31 10.04 -11.32
C ARG A 294 15.75 10.39 -11.61
N GLY A 295 16.15 11.55 -11.13
CA GLY A 295 17.53 11.97 -11.16
C GLY A 295 18.40 11.14 -10.21
N TRP A 296 19.66 10.90 -10.59
CA TRP A 296 20.60 10.17 -9.76
C TRP A 296 22.02 10.73 -9.88
N ILE A 297 22.77 10.71 -8.78
CA ILE A 297 24.20 11.01 -8.84
C ILE A 297 24.90 9.85 -9.55
N ASP A 298 25.56 10.13 -10.67
CA ASP A 298 26.22 9.15 -11.54
C ASP A 298 27.48 8.57 -10.86
N ALA A 299 27.26 7.90 -9.73
CA ALA A 299 28.29 7.28 -8.91
C ALA A 299 27.78 6.05 -8.18
N SER A 300 28.66 5.05 -8.02
CA SER A 300 28.45 3.93 -7.14
C SER A 300 28.89 4.31 -5.72
N VAL A 301 28.00 4.23 -4.77
CA VAL A 301 28.28 4.61 -3.38
C VAL A 301 28.17 3.43 -2.43
N ALA A 302 28.96 3.47 -1.36
CA ALA A 302 28.92 2.50 -0.28
C ALA A 302 28.56 3.20 1.04
N GLN A 303 27.53 2.72 1.71
CA GLN A 303 27.17 3.25 3.03
C GLN A 303 28.27 2.96 4.05
N LEU A 304 28.65 3.97 4.84
CA LEU A 304 29.62 3.80 5.91
C LEU A 304 29.03 2.97 7.06
N PHE A 305 29.84 2.10 7.63
CA PHE A 305 29.54 1.33 8.82
C PHE A 305 30.74 1.34 9.79
N PRO A 306 30.56 1.12 11.10
CA PRO A 306 31.56 1.40 12.13
C PRO A 306 32.91 0.70 11.90
N SER A 307 32.94 -0.53 11.40
CA SER A 307 34.21 -1.23 11.13
C SER A 307 34.95 -0.65 9.91
N LEU A 308 34.23 -0.23 8.85
CA LEU A 308 34.84 0.44 7.69
C LEU A 308 35.44 1.80 8.07
N VAL A 309 34.69 2.57 8.87
CA VAL A 309 35.16 3.89 9.36
C VAL A 309 36.45 3.75 10.15
N ARG A 310 36.56 2.77 11.07
CA ARG A 310 37.78 2.49 11.83
C ARG A 310 38.92 1.98 10.95
N TYR A 311 38.63 1.03 10.04
CA TYR A 311 39.61 0.44 9.16
C TYR A 311 40.27 1.49 8.26
N ALA A 312 39.48 2.35 7.63
CA ALA A 312 39.94 3.37 6.70
C ALA A 312 40.28 4.71 7.40
N ASN A 313 40.22 4.79 8.73
CA ASN A 313 40.42 6.02 9.51
C ASN A 313 39.70 7.23 8.92
N LEU A 314 38.40 7.07 8.65
CA LEU A 314 37.60 8.09 7.98
C LEU A 314 37.26 9.26 8.94
N PRO A 315 37.17 10.49 8.41
CA PRO A 315 36.94 11.69 9.22
C PRO A 315 35.49 11.86 9.70
N VAL A 316 34.60 11.00 9.23
CA VAL A 316 33.16 11.01 9.55
C VAL A 316 32.68 9.61 9.91
N SER A 317 31.66 9.54 10.79
CA SER A 317 31.09 8.27 11.27
C SER A 317 29.93 7.76 10.41
N SER A 318 29.33 8.61 9.56
CA SER A 318 28.20 8.29 8.69
C SER A 318 28.31 9.04 7.38
N GLY A 319 27.66 8.53 6.34
CA GLY A 319 27.67 9.07 4.99
C GLY A 319 27.82 7.98 3.95
N LEU A 320 27.95 8.39 2.69
CA LEU A 320 28.04 7.51 1.54
C LEU A 320 29.39 7.71 0.84
N LEU A 321 30.28 6.73 0.95
CA LEU A 321 31.58 6.73 0.28
C LEU A 321 31.38 6.53 -1.22
N VAL A 322 31.88 7.45 -2.03
CA VAL A 322 31.94 7.33 -3.49
C VAL A 322 33.00 6.29 -3.85
N SER A 323 32.56 5.08 -4.15
CA SER A 323 33.44 3.98 -4.53
C SER A 323 33.92 4.12 -5.98
N ARG A 324 32.97 4.41 -6.89
CA ARG A 324 33.30 4.60 -8.33
C ARG A 324 32.42 5.73 -8.90
N THR A 325 32.91 6.41 -9.93
CA THR A 325 32.16 7.30 -10.81
C THR A 325 32.20 6.74 -12.24
N ARG A 326 31.23 7.11 -13.05
CA ARG A 326 31.29 6.83 -14.50
C ARG A 326 32.36 7.73 -15.12
N ARG A 327 33.25 7.13 -15.90
CA ARG A 327 34.27 7.91 -16.63
C ARG A 327 33.62 8.92 -17.60
N ASN A 328 34.05 10.17 -17.49
CA ASN A 328 33.42 11.30 -18.19
C ASN A 328 31.93 11.52 -17.88
N GLY A 329 31.42 10.90 -16.81
CA GLY A 329 30.04 11.05 -16.34
C GLY A 329 29.78 12.41 -15.68
N LEU A 330 28.51 12.63 -15.31
CA LEU A 330 28.08 13.92 -14.74
C LEU A 330 28.67 14.18 -13.35
N ALA A 331 28.80 13.13 -12.52
CA ALA A 331 29.41 13.22 -11.19
C ALA A 331 30.90 13.58 -11.27
N GLU A 332 31.66 12.96 -12.20
CA GLU A 332 33.07 13.25 -12.41
C GLU A 332 33.27 14.68 -12.95
N LYS A 333 32.42 15.12 -13.90
CA LYS A 333 32.44 16.49 -14.43
C LYS A 333 32.13 17.54 -13.37
N ALA A 334 31.27 17.23 -12.42
CA ALA A 334 30.97 18.08 -11.28
C ALA A 334 32.12 18.12 -10.24
N GLY A 335 33.15 17.27 -10.42
CA GLY A 335 34.32 17.24 -9.56
C GLY A 335 34.23 16.23 -8.41
N ILE A 336 33.25 15.33 -8.39
CA ILE A 336 33.21 14.20 -7.46
C ILE A 336 34.36 13.24 -7.77
N ARG A 337 35.07 12.80 -6.72
CA ARG A 337 36.20 11.90 -6.83
C ARG A 337 35.84 10.51 -6.33
N GLN A 338 36.14 9.51 -7.15
CA GLN A 338 36.02 8.10 -6.78
C GLN A 338 37.19 7.62 -5.91
N GLY A 339 36.98 6.48 -5.25
CA GLY A 339 38.04 5.75 -4.56
C GLY A 339 39.05 5.11 -5.50
N THR A 340 40.26 4.91 -4.98
CA THR A 340 41.38 4.30 -5.70
C THR A 340 41.81 2.96 -5.11
N ASP A 341 41.65 2.76 -3.80
CA ASP A 341 42.19 1.63 -3.05
C ASP A 341 41.12 0.53 -2.88
N PRO A 342 41.24 -0.60 -3.62
CA PRO A 342 40.22 -1.65 -3.56
C PRO A 342 40.26 -2.42 -2.23
N VAL A 343 39.14 -2.56 -1.57
CA VAL A 343 38.97 -3.36 -0.36
C VAL A 343 37.78 -4.30 -0.54
N ARG A 344 37.99 -5.57 -0.18
CA ARG A 344 36.91 -6.57 -0.23
C ARG A 344 35.99 -6.43 0.98
N SER A 345 34.70 -6.25 0.73
CA SER A 345 33.62 -6.20 1.75
C SER A 345 32.55 -7.24 1.42
N GLY A 346 32.61 -8.39 2.08
CA GLY A 346 31.77 -9.55 1.75
C GLY A 346 32.02 -10.06 0.33
N SER A 347 30.99 -10.10 -0.50
CA SER A 347 31.07 -10.48 -1.93
C SER A 347 31.44 -9.33 -2.86
N SER A 348 31.48 -8.09 -2.36
CA SER A 348 31.69 -6.88 -3.17
C SER A 348 33.08 -6.28 -2.96
N VAL A 349 33.56 -5.50 -3.94
CA VAL A 349 34.76 -4.68 -3.82
C VAL A 349 34.35 -3.21 -3.70
N ILE A 350 34.81 -2.56 -2.64
CA ILE A 350 34.64 -1.13 -2.38
C ILE A 350 35.98 -0.44 -2.61
N TYR A 351 35.96 0.74 -3.25
CA TYR A 351 37.16 1.54 -3.44
C TYR A 351 37.23 2.65 -2.41
N LEU A 352 38.26 2.67 -1.57
CA LEU A 352 38.52 3.68 -0.56
C LEU A 352 39.24 4.89 -1.13
N GLY A 353 39.27 6.00 -0.39
CA GLY A 353 39.94 7.24 -0.77
C GLY A 353 39.12 8.19 -1.62
N GLY A 354 37.89 7.81 -1.96
CA GLY A 354 36.92 8.68 -2.62
C GLY A 354 36.26 9.68 -1.67
N ASP A 355 35.46 10.58 -2.23
CA ASP A 355 34.64 11.54 -1.48
C ASP A 355 33.58 10.80 -0.63
N ILE A 356 33.14 11.44 0.45
CA ILE A 356 32.04 10.92 1.26
C ILE A 356 30.90 11.92 1.16
N ILE A 357 29.78 11.53 0.54
CA ILE A 357 28.57 12.35 0.46
C ILE A 357 27.93 12.38 1.86
N THR A 358 27.68 13.59 2.36
CA THR A 358 27.14 13.83 3.71
C THR A 358 25.74 14.48 3.67
N SER A 359 25.45 15.26 2.62
CA SER A 359 24.11 15.80 2.37
C SER A 359 23.86 16.06 0.88
N VAL A 360 22.58 16.14 0.51
CA VAL A 360 22.11 16.57 -0.82
C VAL A 360 20.99 17.58 -0.59
N ASP A 361 21.13 18.80 -1.16
CA ASP A 361 20.21 19.94 -0.97
C ASP A 361 19.84 20.20 0.50
N GLY A 362 20.85 20.07 1.41
CA GLY A 362 20.68 20.25 2.84
C GLY A 362 20.09 19.05 3.60
N MET A 363 19.61 18.02 2.89
CA MET A 363 19.14 16.77 3.49
C MET A 363 20.33 15.85 3.78
N LYS A 364 20.53 15.47 5.06
CA LYS A 364 21.60 14.54 5.45
C LYS A 364 21.43 13.18 4.79
N THR A 365 22.55 12.65 4.25
CA THR A 365 22.60 11.33 3.61
C THR A 365 23.52 10.39 4.39
N ALA A 366 23.05 9.93 5.56
CA ALA A 366 23.77 8.97 6.39
C ALA A 366 23.68 7.54 5.85
N THR A 367 22.58 7.22 5.18
CA THR A 367 22.27 5.91 4.62
C THR A 367 21.94 6.00 3.13
N LEU A 368 21.96 4.87 2.44
CA LEU A 368 21.51 4.80 1.04
C LEU A 368 20.03 5.20 0.91
N ALA A 369 19.20 4.83 1.89
CA ALA A 369 17.79 5.23 1.92
C ALA A 369 17.63 6.76 2.01
N ASP A 370 18.51 7.46 2.74
CA ASP A 370 18.50 8.93 2.80
C ASP A 370 18.84 9.55 1.45
N LEU A 371 19.77 8.95 0.69
CA LEU A 371 20.10 9.41 -0.67
C LEU A 371 18.93 9.23 -1.62
N TYR A 372 18.28 8.04 -1.60
CA TYR A 372 17.04 7.83 -2.35
C TYR A 372 16.00 8.89 -1.98
N SER A 373 15.93 9.18 -0.67
CA SER A 373 15.03 10.19 -0.13
C SER A 373 15.35 11.59 -0.62
N ALA A 374 16.59 11.98 -0.64
CA ALA A 374 17.01 13.31 -1.05
C ALA A 374 16.85 13.57 -2.56
N LEU A 375 16.84 12.51 -3.37
CA LEU A 375 16.76 12.61 -4.84
C LEU A 375 15.39 12.23 -5.43
N GLU A 376 14.41 11.84 -4.58
CA GLU A 376 13.11 11.32 -5.04
C GLU A 376 12.36 12.29 -5.96
N ASP A 377 12.40 13.58 -5.62
CA ASP A 377 11.66 14.61 -6.34
C ASP A 377 12.44 15.23 -7.51
N ASN A 378 13.71 14.88 -7.66
CA ASN A 378 14.58 15.41 -8.69
C ASN A 378 14.48 14.62 -10.00
N LYS A 379 14.57 15.34 -11.12
CA LYS A 379 14.55 14.78 -12.48
C LYS A 379 15.95 14.68 -13.08
N PRO A 380 16.16 13.78 -14.05
CA PRO A 380 17.37 13.79 -14.86
C PRO A 380 17.62 15.16 -15.49
N GLY A 381 18.84 15.67 -15.43
CA GLY A 381 19.25 16.99 -15.92
C GLY A 381 19.13 18.12 -14.91
N GLU A 382 18.43 17.92 -13.77
CA GLU A 382 18.42 18.90 -12.68
C GLU A 382 19.77 18.92 -11.96
N THR A 383 20.10 20.05 -11.33
CA THR A 383 21.35 20.23 -10.58
C THR A 383 21.02 20.36 -9.09
N VAL A 384 21.69 19.55 -8.29
CA VAL A 384 21.57 19.53 -6.84
C VAL A 384 22.87 19.93 -6.16
N LYS A 385 22.81 20.50 -4.96
CA LYS A 385 23.97 20.78 -4.11
C LYS A 385 24.33 19.56 -3.30
N VAL A 386 25.51 18.99 -3.59
CA VAL A 386 26.05 17.83 -2.89
C VAL A 386 27.15 18.27 -1.93
N GLU A 387 26.94 18.08 -0.63
CA GLU A 387 28.01 18.27 0.36
C GLU A 387 28.79 16.98 0.52
N ILE A 388 30.09 17.10 0.36
CA ILE A 388 31.02 15.99 0.49
C ILE A 388 32.08 16.28 1.54
N MET A 389 32.65 15.21 2.10
CA MET A 389 33.87 15.27 2.90
C MET A 389 35.03 14.73 2.05
N ARG A 390 36.04 15.58 1.80
CA ARG A 390 37.26 15.25 1.05
C ARG A 390 38.50 15.54 1.87
N GLY A 391 39.27 14.53 2.19
CA GLY A 391 40.48 14.70 3.00
C GLY A 391 40.27 15.40 4.34
N GLY A 392 39.11 15.16 4.99
CA GLY A 392 38.73 15.76 6.27
C GLY A 392 38.17 17.18 6.17
N LYS A 393 37.96 17.71 4.95
CA LYS A 393 37.40 19.06 4.73
C LYS A 393 36.04 18.97 4.03
N PRO A 394 35.04 19.71 4.49
CA PRO A 394 33.75 19.78 3.79
C PRO A 394 33.91 20.60 2.51
N LEU A 395 33.19 20.19 1.46
CA LEU A 395 33.11 20.88 0.17
C LEU A 395 31.70 20.69 -0.40
N THR A 396 31.16 21.73 -1.04
CA THR A 396 29.88 21.69 -1.73
C THR A 396 30.13 21.73 -3.24
N LEU A 397 29.47 20.82 -3.97
CA LEU A 397 29.54 20.71 -5.42
C LEU A 397 28.13 20.80 -6.00
N ASP A 398 28.01 21.50 -7.14
CA ASP A 398 26.79 21.48 -7.94
C ASP A 398 26.85 20.28 -8.91
N VAL A 399 25.96 19.30 -8.73
CA VAL A 399 25.96 18.05 -9.46
C VAL A 399 24.71 17.92 -10.31
N THR A 400 24.88 17.85 -11.62
CA THR A 400 23.80 17.55 -12.55
C THR A 400 23.48 16.06 -12.47
N LEU A 401 22.18 15.72 -12.34
CA LEU A 401 21.71 14.35 -12.17
C LEU A 401 21.56 13.64 -13.51
N ALA A 402 21.96 12.38 -13.54
CA ALA A 402 21.69 11.44 -14.64
C ALA A 402 20.34 10.73 -14.45
N ASP A 403 19.89 9.99 -15.44
CA ASP A 403 18.74 9.09 -15.29
C ASP A 403 19.12 7.89 -14.42
N ARG A 404 18.37 7.66 -13.33
CA ARG A 404 18.66 6.59 -12.37
C ARG A 404 18.63 5.20 -12.99
N GLU A 405 17.67 4.92 -13.87
CA GLU A 405 17.56 3.62 -14.52
C GLU A 405 18.77 3.34 -15.42
N GLU A 406 19.28 4.35 -16.12
CA GLU A 406 20.49 4.19 -16.94
C GLU A 406 21.73 3.89 -16.10
N ILE A 407 21.74 4.32 -14.84
CA ILE A 407 22.88 4.09 -13.92
C ILE A 407 22.79 2.73 -13.25
N LEU A 408 21.61 2.32 -12.78
CA LEU A 408 21.42 1.08 -12.02
C LEU A 408 21.41 -0.18 -12.89
N ASN A 409 21.10 -0.04 -14.18
CA ASN A 409 21.05 -1.16 -15.15
C ASN A 409 22.40 -1.45 -15.85
N GLN A 410 23.50 -0.82 -15.43
CA GLN A 410 24.87 -0.99 -15.92
C GLN A 410 25.75 -1.68 -14.88
#